data_b375b17d630d9d955fc154e7e256bc8b
#
_entry.id   b375b17d630d9d955fc154e7e256bc8b
#
_cell.length_a   1.000
_cell.length_b   1.000
_cell.length_c   1.000
_cell.angle_alpha   90.00
_cell.angle_beta   90.00
_cell.angle_gamma   90.00
#
_symmetry.space_group_name_H-M   'P 1'
#
loop_
_entity.id
_entity.type
_entity.pdbx_description
1 polymer ?
#
loop_
_entity_poly.entity_id
_entity_poly.type
_entity_poly.pdbx_seq_one_letter_code
_entity_poly.pdbx_strand_id
1 'polypeptide(L)'
;MPIFTDQLGRTITLDRPPVRIISLVPSQTELLYHLGADVVGISKFCVHPDSWFREKTRIGGTKDIDPARIVALQPDLIIANKEENDRVQVEALATQYPVWVSDIHNLTDALAMIRSVGELVGQTQKAQALVTEIEKAFSKLASKSSSPLRTAYFIWREPWMTIGGDTFIHDMLQRCGLTNLFATQSRYPIVDPATLSDCDLILLSSEPYPFREKHVKEIQALVPDAFVRLVDGELFSWYGSRLLQAPAYFQQLQASLAGLPKKDEL
;
A
#
# COMPACT_ATOMS: atom_id res chain seq x y z
N MET A 1 -16.15 26.74 9.63
CA MET A 1 -16.00 25.47 8.89
C MET A 1 -14.52 25.10 8.91
N PRO A 2 -14.13 23.96 9.44
CA PRO A 2 -12.75 23.51 9.36
C PRO A 2 -12.37 23.20 7.91
N ILE A 3 -11.15 23.63 7.56
CA ILE A 3 -10.55 23.41 6.25
C ILE A 3 -9.47 22.34 6.40
N PHE A 4 -9.51 21.34 5.54
CA PHE A 4 -8.54 20.25 5.52
C PHE A 4 -7.80 20.27 4.19
N THR A 5 -6.49 20.07 4.24
CA THR A 5 -5.66 19.97 3.02
C THR A 5 -5.31 18.50 2.77
N ASP A 6 -5.50 18.03 1.54
CA ASP A 6 -5.10 16.69 1.15
C ASP A 6 -3.60 16.62 0.78
N GLN A 7 -3.09 15.42 0.53
CA GLN A 7 -1.66 15.25 0.19
C GLN A 7 -1.32 15.71 -1.25
N LEU A 8 -2.30 16.16 -2.03
CA LEU A 8 -2.08 16.85 -3.31
C LEU A 8 -2.11 18.38 -3.18
N GLY A 9 -2.27 18.92 -1.95
CA GLY A 9 -2.37 20.35 -1.69
C GLY A 9 -3.75 20.95 -1.97
N ARG A 10 -4.78 20.13 -2.21
CA ARG A 10 -6.16 20.59 -2.41
C ARG A 10 -6.86 20.74 -1.08
N THR A 11 -7.75 21.70 -0.98
CA THR A 11 -8.52 21.96 0.24
C THR A 11 -9.96 21.47 0.11
N ILE A 12 -10.47 20.87 1.18
CA ILE A 12 -11.89 20.57 1.34
C ILE A 12 -12.40 21.21 2.63
N THR A 13 -13.68 21.54 2.64
CA THR A 13 -14.35 22.10 3.82
C THR A 13 -15.43 21.13 4.27
N LEU A 14 -15.45 20.84 5.57
CA LEU A 14 -16.48 20.02 6.20
C LEU A 14 -17.18 20.84 7.29
N ASP A 15 -18.51 20.92 7.23
CA ASP A 15 -19.29 21.67 8.21
C ASP A 15 -19.39 20.97 9.55
N ARG A 16 -19.24 19.66 9.55
CA ARG A 16 -19.31 18.74 10.69
C ARG A 16 -18.45 17.51 10.40
N PRO A 17 -18.11 16.72 11.43
CA PRO A 17 -17.50 15.41 11.18
C PRO A 17 -18.35 14.56 10.24
N PRO A 18 -17.73 13.93 9.21
CA PRO A 18 -18.46 13.16 8.22
C PRO A 18 -19.07 11.91 8.85
N VAL A 19 -20.27 11.55 8.40
CA VAL A 19 -21.02 10.36 8.86
C VAL A 19 -21.40 9.43 7.70
N ARG A 20 -21.19 9.87 6.46
CA ARG A 20 -21.48 9.11 5.23
C ARG A 20 -20.23 9.03 4.36
N ILE A 21 -19.26 8.29 4.86
CA ILE A 21 -17.94 8.17 4.22
C ILE A 21 -17.98 7.08 3.15
N ILE A 22 -17.41 7.36 1.98
CA ILE A 22 -17.03 6.33 0.99
C ILE A 22 -15.52 6.20 0.96
N SER A 23 -15.03 4.96 1.07
CA SER A 23 -13.61 4.64 0.91
C SER A 23 -13.37 3.91 -0.41
N LEU A 24 -12.52 4.50 -1.26
CA LEU A 24 -12.19 3.94 -2.57
C LEU A 24 -10.97 2.98 -2.53
N VAL A 25 -10.27 2.89 -1.40
CA VAL A 25 -8.96 2.23 -1.26
C VAL A 25 -8.96 1.20 -0.15
N PRO A 26 -8.50 -0.03 -0.40
CA PRO A 26 -8.51 -1.11 0.59
C PRO A 26 -7.78 -0.78 1.90
N SER A 27 -6.55 -0.31 1.83
CA SER A 27 -5.74 0.03 3.01
C SER A 27 -6.35 1.16 3.86
N GLN A 28 -7.00 2.14 3.23
CA GLN A 28 -7.69 3.23 3.92
C GLN A 28 -9.04 2.78 4.49
N THR A 29 -9.70 1.82 3.86
CA THR A 29 -10.91 1.19 4.41
C THR A 29 -10.59 0.49 5.73
N GLU A 30 -9.52 -0.29 5.79
CA GLU A 30 -9.06 -0.95 7.00
C GLU A 30 -8.64 0.08 8.08
N LEU A 31 -7.98 1.17 7.69
CA LEU A 31 -7.66 2.28 8.59
C LEU A 31 -8.91 2.89 9.22
N LEU A 32 -9.93 3.23 8.42
CA LEU A 32 -11.19 3.78 8.91
C LEU A 32 -11.86 2.86 9.92
N TYR A 33 -11.89 1.56 9.63
CA TYR A 33 -12.39 0.56 10.58
C TYR A 33 -11.61 0.56 11.89
N HIS A 34 -10.27 0.56 11.82
CA HIS A 34 -9.40 0.61 13.00
C HIS A 34 -9.65 1.86 13.85
N LEU A 35 -9.86 3.00 13.22
CA LEU A 35 -10.19 4.26 13.88
C LEU A 35 -11.62 4.27 14.46
N GLY A 36 -12.49 3.35 14.05
CA GLY A 36 -13.89 3.30 14.45
C GLY A 36 -14.76 4.35 13.74
N ALA A 37 -14.34 4.78 12.56
CA ALA A 37 -15.13 5.62 11.66
C ALA A 37 -15.89 4.74 10.68
N ASP A 38 -17.22 4.80 10.69
CA ASP A 38 -18.04 3.97 9.82
C ASP A 38 -18.08 4.49 8.37
N VAL A 39 -18.31 3.59 7.41
CA VAL A 39 -18.42 3.91 5.98
C VAL A 39 -19.74 3.41 5.41
N VAL A 40 -20.28 4.12 4.43
CA VAL A 40 -21.52 3.71 3.73
C VAL A 40 -21.24 2.99 2.42
N GLY A 41 -20.02 3.10 1.87
CA GLY A 41 -19.62 2.45 0.63
C GLY A 41 -18.12 2.18 0.56
N ILE A 42 -17.76 1.08 -0.10
CA ILE A 42 -16.37 0.62 -0.29
C ILE A 42 -16.15 0.10 -1.70
N SER A 43 -14.89 0.08 -2.18
CA SER A 43 -14.58 -0.59 -3.44
C SER A 43 -14.71 -2.13 -3.31
N LYS A 44 -14.86 -2.82 -4.43
CA LYS A 44 -14.94 -4.30 -4.46
C LYS A 44 -13.66 -5.00 -3.99
N PHE A 45 -12.55 -4.26 -3.90
CA PHE A 45 -11.25 -4.76 -3.44
C PHE A 45 -11.00 -4.51 -1.95
N CYS A 46 -11.89 -3.82 -1.25
CA CYS A 46 -11.81 -3.60 0.19
C CYS A 46 -12.26 -4.87 0.93
N VAL A 47 -11.42 -5.91 0.92
CA VAL A 47 -11.73 -7.22 1.52
C VAL A 47 -11.54 -7.26 3.03
N HIS A 48 -10.90 -6.27 3.61
CA HIS A 48 -10.73 -6.13 5.04
C HIS A 48 -11.42 -4.86 5.57
N PRO A 49 -12.09 -4.96 6.73
CA PRO A 49 -12.40 -6.20 7.46
C PRO A 49 -13.50 -7.01 6.76
N ASP A 50 -13.51 -8.32 6.96
CA ASP A 50 -14.49 -9.24 6.37
C ASP A 50 -15.95 -8.85 6.67
N SER A 51 -16.24 -8.30 7.86
CA SER A 51 -17.56 -7.79 8.21
C SER A 51 -18.03 -6.68 7.25
N TRP A 52 -17.20 -5.68 7.02
CA TRP A 52 -17.51 -4.60 6.08
C TRP A 52 -17.58 -5.08 4.63
N PHE A 53 -16.70 -6.01 4.25
CA PHE A 53 -16.78 -6.63 2.93
C PHE A 53 -18.12 -7.33 2.67
N ARG A 54 -18.75 -7.90 3.69
CA ARG A 54 -20.08 -8.54 3.56
C ARG A 54 -21.23 -7.54 3.61
N GLU A 55 -21.12 -6.50 4.42
CA GLU A 55 -22.24 -5.62 4.78
C GLU A 55 -22.31 -4.32 3.96
N LYS A 56 -21.13 -3.73 3.61
CA LYS A 56 -21.11 -2.41 3.00
C LYS A 56 -21.41 -2.44 1.50
N THR A 57 -22.04 -1.38 1.00
CA THR A 57 -22.33 -1.24 -0.43
C THR A 57 -21.05 -1.14 -1.23
N ARG A 58 -20.90 -1.95 -2.27
CA ARG A 58 -19.78 -1.90 -3.21
C ARG A 58 -20.07 -0.90 -4.32
N ILE A 59 -19.13 0.05 -4.48
CA ILE A 59 -19.26 1.18 -5.43
C ILE A 59 -18.41 0.99 -6.70
N GLY A 60 -18.06 -0.24 -7.04
CA GLY A 60 -17.21 -0.56 -8.20
C GLY A 60 -15.78 -0.93 -7.80
N GLY A 61 -14.87 -0.82 -8.74
CA GLY A 61 -13.43 -1.04 -8.52
C GLY A 61 -12.69 0.23 -8.10
N THR A 62 -11.37 0.13 -7.93
CA THR A 62 -10.51 1.30 -7.65
C THR A 62 -10.29 2.16 -8.90
N LYS A 63 -10.28 1.55 -10.09
CA LYS A 63 -10.11 2.22 -11.40
C LYS A 63 -11.42 2.28 -12.23
N ASP A 64 -12.50 1.70 -11.72
CA ASP A 64 -13.79 1.60 -12.39
C ASP A 64 -14.89 1.69 -11.32
N ILE A 65 -15.19 2.91 -10.89
CA ILE A 65 -16.20 3.21 -9.87
C ILE A 65 -17.57 3.35 -10.53
N ASP A 66 -18.63 3.06 -9.78
CA ASP A 66 -20.03 3.20 -10.19
C ASP A 66 -20.60 4.53 -9.64
N PRO A 67 -20.67 5.61 -10.46
CA PRO A 67 -21.14 6.91 -10.00
C PRO A 67 -22.59 6.89 -9.52
N ALA A 68 -23.46 6.06 -10.13
CA ALA A 68 -24.87 5.97 -9.72
C ALA A 68 -25.01 5.46 -8.28
N ARG A 69 -24.20 4.47 -7.89
CA ARG A 69 -24.17 3.98 -6.51
C ARG A 69 -23.63 5.02 -5.54
N ILE A 70 -22.61 5.79 -5.95
CA ILE A 70 -22.08 6.88 -5.10
C ILE A 70 -23.16 7.94 -4.87
N VAL A 71 -23.87 8.38 -5.93
CA VAL A 71 -24.99 9.32 -5.81
C VAL A 71 -26.08 8.79 -4.89
N ALA A 72 -26.46 7.53 -5.01
CA ALA A 72 -27.48 6.92 -4.17
C ALA A 72 -27.07 6.86 -2.67
N LEU A 73 -25.78 6.79 -2.39
CA LEU A 73 -25.23 6.78 -1.01
C LEU A 73 -25.13 8.20 -0.41
N GLN A 74 -25.21 9.28 -1.20
CA GLN A 74 -25.14 10.67 -0.75
C GLN A 74 -23.98 10.90 0.26
N PRO A 75 -22.72 10.67 -0.13
CA PRO A 75 -21.60 10.81 0.78
C PRO A 75 -21.35 12.27 1.19
N ASP A 76 -20.91 12.47 2.41
CA ASP A 76 -20.40 13.74 2.90
C ASP A 76 -18.84 13.79 2.94
N LEU A 77 -18.18 12.65 2.69
CA LEU A 77 -16.75 12.54 2.42
C LEU A 77 -16.44 11.34 1.55
N ILE A 78 -15.52 11.51 0.59
CA ILE A 78 -14.92 10.42 -0.17
C ILE A 78 -13.41 10.42 0.09
N ILE A 79 -12.85 9.25 0.44
CA ILE A 79 -11.42 9.07 0.64
C ILE A 79 -10.86 8.27 -0.54
N ALA A 80 -9.82 8.81 -1.18
CA ALA A 80 -9.19 8.29 -2.39
C ALA A 80 -7.65 8.30 -2.28
N ASN A 81 -6.99 7.66 -3.23
CA ASN A 81 -5.54 7.67 -3.38
C ASN A 81 -5.14 7.97 -4.83
N LYS A 82 -4.07 8.72 -5.01
CA LYS A 82 -3.56 9.15 -6.31
C LYS A 82 -3.15 7.99 -7.23
N GLU A 83 -2.54 6.95 -6.69
CA GLU A 83 -2.08 5.80 -7.47
C GLU A 83 -3.16 4.78 -7.77
N GLU A 84 -3.98 4.49 -6.74
CA GLU A 84 -4.96 3.42 -6.82
C GLU A 84 -6.21 3.81 -7.58
N ASN A 85 -6.57 5.09 -7.57
CA ASN A 85 -7.80 5.55 -8.22
C ASN A 85 -7.54 6.17 -9.60
N ASP A 86 -8.55 6.16 -10.45
CA ASP A 86 -8.52 6.87 -11.72
C ASP A 86 -8.72 8.36 -11.50
N ARG A 87 -7.80 9.17 -12.01
CA ARG A 87 -7.79 10.61 -11.80
C ARG A 87 -9.06 11.29 -12.32
N VAL A 88 -9.50 10.92 -13.52
CA VAL A 88 -10.68 11.57 -14.16
C VAL A 88 -11.93 11.31 -13.35
N GLN A 89 -12.10 10.07 -12.85
CA GLN A 89 -13.25 9.72 -12.03
C GLN A 89 -13.20 10.43 -10.66
N VAL A 90 -12.02 10.54 -10.03
CA VAL A 90 -11.85 11.26 -8.75
C VAL A 90 -12.12 12.77 -8.93
N GLU A 91 -11.62 13.38 -10.00
CA GLU A 91 -11.89 14.79 -10.30
C GLU A 91 -13.37 15.04 -10.57
N ALA A 92 -14.06 14.15 -11.28
CA ALA A 92 -15.51 14.24 -11.49
C ALA A 92 -16.30 14.16 -10.18
N LEU A 93 -15.92 13.27 -9.24
CA LEU A 93 -16.52 13.22 -7.91
C LEU A 93 -16.27 14.48 -7.09
N ALA A 94 -15.09 15.07 -7.19
CA ALA A 94 -14.71 16.28 -6.47
C ALA A 94 -15.52 17.54 -6.89
N THR A 95 -16.20 17.49 -8.03
CA THR A 95 -17.14 18.58 -8.43
C THR A 95 -18.44 18.58 -7.62
N GLN A 96 -18.77 17.46 -6.95
CA GLN A 96 -20.05 17.26 -6.29
C GLN A 96 -19.91 16.96 -4.79
N TYR A 97 -18.78 16.39 -4.39
CA TYR A 97 -18.55 15.91 -3.02
C TYR A 97 -17.19 16.37 -2.48
N PRO A 98 -17.03 16.51 -1.17
CA PRO A 98 -15.71 16.61 -0.56
C PRO A 98 -14.91 15.33 -0.83
N VAL A 99 -13.80 15.44 -1.58
CA VAL A 99 -12.89 14.31 -1.88
C VAL A 99 -11.51 14.62 -1.33
N TRP A 100 -11.03 13.81 -0.41
CA TRP A 100 -9.69 13.87 0.14
C TRP A 100 -8.81 12.79 -0.50
N VAL A 101 -7.65 13.17 -1.04
CA VAL A 101 -6.76 12.27 -1.79
C VAL A 101 -5.42 12.14 -1.10
N SER A 102 -5.01 10.92 -0.83
CA SER A 102 -3.66 10.61 -0.35
C SER A 102 -2.66 10.45 -1.51
N ASP A 103 -1.38 10.76 -1.21
CA ASP A 103 -0.23 10.54 -2.09
C ASP A 103 0.92 10.00 -1.22
N ILE A 104 1.23 8.71 -1.32
CA ILE A 104 2.04 7.99 -0.36
C ILE A 104 3.26 7.36 -1.07
N HIS A 105 4.46 7.82 -0.73
CA HIS A 105 5.71 7.33 -1.28
C HIS A 105 6.60 6.61 -0.25
N ASN A 106 6.35 6.87 1.05
CA ASN A 106 7.17 6.36 2.14
C ASN A 106 6.39 6.31 3.45
N LEU A 107 7.01 5.79 4.51
CA LEU A 107 6.39 5.69 5.84
C LEU A 107 5.99 7.07 6.40
N THR A 108 6.77 8.11 6.15
CA THR A 108 6.45 9.46 6.65
C THR A 108 5.14 9.96 6.06
N ASP A 109 4.94 9.79 4.76
CA ASP A 109 3.70 10.14 4.07
C ASP A 109 2.51 9.32 4.59
N ALA A 110 2.73 8.02 4.84
CA ALA A 110 1.71 7.14 5.42
C ALA A 110 1.28 7.58 6.82
N LEU A 111 2.24 7.94 7.68
CA LEU A 111 1.95 8.43 9.03
C LEU A 111 1.24 9.79 9.01
N ALA A 112 1.62 10.68 8.08
CA ALA A 112 0.92 11.95 7.87
C ALA A 112 -0.52 11.71 7.41
N MET A 113 -0.74 10.78 6.47
CA MET A 113 -2.07 10.37 6.02
C MET A 113 -2.93 9.86 7.18
N ILE A 114 -2.41 8.98 8.04
CA ILE A 114 -3.14 8.45 9.20
C ILE A 114 -3.61 9.59 10.13
N ARG A 115 -2.73 10.57 10.41
CA ARG A 115 -3.08 11.75 11.23
C ARG A 115 -4.20 12.56 10.56
N SER A 116 -4.05 12.87 9.27
CA SER A 116 -5.03 13.66 8.51
C SER A 116 -6.39 12.97 8.42
N VAL A 117 -6.42 11.66 8.13
CA VAL A 117 -7.67 10.89 8.11
C VAL A 117 -8.31 10.87 9.51
N GLY A 118 -7.51 10.67 10.57
CA GLY A 118 -8.00 10.73 11.95
C GLY A 118 -8.65 12.08 12.31
N GLU A 119 -8.06 13.18 11.86
CA GLU A 119 -8.62 14.53 12.04
C GLU A 119 -9.92 14.70 11.24
N LEU A 120 -9.93 14.33 9.96
CA LEU A 120 -11.10 14.36 9.08
C LEU A 120 -12.33 13.66 9.67
N VAL A 121 -12.12 12.49 10.28
CA VAL A 121 -13.22 11.67 10.81
C VAL A 121 -13.45 11.87 12.32
N GLY A 122 -12.81 12.87 12.94
CA GLY A 122 -12.96 13.18 14.35
C GLY A 122 -12.35 12.15 15.32
N GLN A 123 -11.36 11.36 14.86
CA GLN A 123 -10.69 10.32 15.64
C GLN A 123 -9.19 10.63 15.86
N THR A 124 -8.85 11.91 16.06
CA THR A 124 -7.47 12.41 16.16
C THR A 124 -6.64 11.67 17.22
N GLN A 125 -7.22 11.39 18.38
CA GLN A 125 -6.49 10.70 19.46
C GLN A 125 -6.14 9.24 19.09
N LYS A 126 -7.08 8.53 18.47
CA LYS A 126 -6.83 7.14 18.03
C LYS A 126 -5.80 7.11 16.90
N ALA A 127 -5.89 8.03 15.95
CA ALA A 127 -4.90 8.15 14.88
C ALA A 127 -3.51 8.45 15.42
N GLN A 128 -3.37 9.35 16.38
CA GLN A 128 -2.09 9.66 17.00
C GLN A 128 -1.53 8.47 17.80
N ALA A 129 -2.36 7.73 18.52
CA ALA A 129 -1.94 6.51 19.21
C ALA A 129 -1.44 5.45 18.20
N LEU A 130 -2.21 5.21 17.12
CA LEU A 130 -1.82 4.29 16.04
C LEU A 130 -0.46 4.68 15.43
N VAL A 131 -0.26 5.96 15.12
CA VAL A 131 1.01 6.47 14.59
C VAL A 131 2.17 6.18 15.54
N THR A 132 2.00 6.47 16.83
CA THR A 132 3.03 6.22 17.86
C THR A 132 3.38 4.72 17.95
N GLU A 133 2.39 3.85 17.87
CA GLU A 133 2.60 2.39 17.87
C GLU A 133 3.35 1.92 16.63
N ILE A 134 3.00 2.43 15.44
CA ILE A 134 3.68 2.12 14.17
C ILE A 134 5.14 2.60 14.25
N GLU A 135 5.40 3.86 14.64
CA GLU A 135 6.75 4.40 14.79
C GLU A 135 7.59 3.53 15.74
N LYS A 136 7.03 3.15 16.89
CA LYS A 136 7.67 2.25 17.86
C LYS A 136 7.93 0.86 17.28
N ALA A 137 7.04 0.33 16.45
CA ALA A 137 7.23 -0.98 15.84
C ALA A 137 8.37 -0.94 14.80
N PHE A 138 8.39 0.08 13.93
CA PHE A 138 9.45 0.25 12.94
C PHE A 138 10.81 0.59 13.55
N SER A 139 10.86 1.30 14.69
CA SER A 139 12.13 1.59 15.38
C SER A 139 12.83 0.36 15.94
N LYS A 140 12.12 -0.77 16.07
CA LYS A 140 12.68 -2.06 16.53
C LYS A 140 13.25 -2.91 15.40
N LEU A 141 13.06 -2.51 14.15
CA LEU A 141 13.70 -3.23 13.04
C LEU A 141 15.22 -3.10 13.19
N ALA A 142 15.91 -4.21 12.98
CA ALA A 142 17.37 -4.23 13.03
C ALA A 142 17.96 -3.21 12.07
N SER A 143 19.09 -2.60 12.46
CA SER A 143 19.83 -1.72 11.55
C SER A 143 20.16 -2.49 10.27
N LYS A 144 20.20 -1.75 9.15
CA LYS A 144 20.46 -2.31 7.81
C LYS A 144 21.70 -3.23 7.87
N SER A 145 21.61 -4.37 7.21
CA SER A 145 22.78 -5.23 6.96
C SER A 145 23.89 -4.40 6.31
N SER A 146 25.14 -4.66 6.67
CA SER A 146 26.31 -4.05 6.03
C SER A 146 26.39 -4.40 4.53
N SER A 147 25.68 -5.43 4.12
CA SER A 147 25.63 -5.92 2.75
C SER A 147 24.25 -6.52 2.46
N PRO A 148 23.24 -5.69 2.15
CA PRO A 148 21.87 -6.17 1.90
C PRO A 148 21.78 -6.91 0.57
N LEU A 149 20.84 -7.88 0.48
CA LEU A 149 20.57 -8.62 -0.76
C LEU A 149 19.99 -7.68 -1.84
N ARG A 150 20.53 -7.76 -3.05
CA ARG A 150 20.02 -7.07 -4.25
C ARG A 150 18.75 -7.76 -4.68
N THR A 151 17.62 -7.05 -4.54
CA THR A 151 16.28 -7.64 -4.60
C THR A 151 15.46 -7.06 -5.76
N ALA A 152 14.85 -7.93 -6.54
CA ALA A 152 13.77 -7.59 -7.47
C ALA A 152 12.43 -7.96 -6.82
N TYR A 153 11.49 -7.01 -6.80
CA TYR A 153 10.14 -7.20 -6.23
C TYR A 153 9.10 -7.13 -7.33
N PHE A 154 8.49 -8.25 -7.69
CA PHE A 154 7.51 -8.33 -8.76
C PHE A 154 6.09 -8.14 -8.26
N ILE A 155 5.35 -7.26 -8.93
CA ILE A 155 3.94 -6.93 -8.65
C ILE A 155 2.98 -7.40 -9.73
N TRP A 156 3.48 -7.73 -10.95
CA TRP A 156 2.65 -8.12 -12.09
C TRP A 156 3.37 -9.08 -13.03
N ARG A 157 2.60 -9.90 -13.73
CA ARG A 157 3.06 -10.82 -14.77
C ARG A 157 2.28 -10.56 -16.06
N GLU A 158 3.00 -10.59 -17.19
CA GLU A 158 2.46 -10.33 -18.52
C GLU A 158 1.93 -8.89 -18.72
N PRO A 159 2.87 -7.93 -18.83
CA PRO A 159 4.32 -8.07 -18.75
C PRO A 159 4.82 -8.20 -17.32
N TRP A 160 6.06 -8.69 -17.11
CA TRP A 160 6.71 -8.66 -15.81
C TRP A 160 6.98 -7.22 -15.38
N MET A 161 6.41 -6.82 -14.25
CA MET A 161 6.57 -5.47 -13.71
C MET A 161 7.14 -5.53 -12.30
N THR A 162 8.07 -4.64 -12.03
CA THR A 162 8.68 -4.44 -10.71
C THR A 162 8.38 -3.04 -10.18
N ILE A 163 9.09 -2.61 -9.13
CA ILE A 163 8.89 -1.33 -8.46
C ILE A 163 10.14 -0.46 -8.54
N GLY A 164 9.97 0.81 -8.85
CA GLY A 164 11.01 1.84 -8.87
C GLY A 164 11.27 2.45 -7.50
N GLY A 165 12.25 3.36 -7.44
CA GLY A 165 12.70 4.00 -6.21
C GLY A 165 11.76 5.04 -5.62
N ASP A 166 10.74 5.46 -6.35
CA ASP A 166 9.76 6.48 -5.97
C ASP A 166 8.44 5.87 -5.45
N THR A 167 8.43 4.57 -5.12
CA THR A 167 7.24 3.86 -4.65
C THR A 167 7.29 3.57 -3.15
N PHE A 168 6.11 3.45 -2.52
CA PHE A 168 5.99 3.06 -1.12
C PHE A 168 6.63 1.69 -0.84
N ILE A 169 6.48 0.73 -1.76
CA ILE A 169 7.09 -0.61 -1.64
C ILE A 169 8.62 -0.52 -1.58
N HIS A 170 9.23 0.43 -2.31
CA HIS A 170 10.67 0.67 -2.22
C HIS A 170 11.10 1.07 -0.80
N ASP A 171 10.41 2.00 -0.14
CA ASP A 171 10.69 2.38 1.25
C ASP A 171 10.53 1.17 2.19
N MET A 172 9.50 0.35 1.99
CA MET A 172 9.28 -0.86 2.79
C MET A 172 10.38 -1.91 2.58
N LEU A 173 10.86 -2.11 1.35
CA LEU A 173 12.02 -2.98 1.09
C LEU A 173 13.26 -2.50 1.82
N GLN A 174 13.56 -1.20 1.77
CA GLN A 174 14.70 -0.63 2.50
C GLN A 174 14.57 -0.83 4.01
N ARG A 175 13.37 -0.69 4.57
CA ARG A 175 13.10 -0.94 6.00
C ARG A 175 13.19 -2.42 6.35
N CYS A 176 12.87 -3.28 5.41
CA CYS A 176 13.11 -4.73 5.50
C CYS A 176 14.60 -5.10 5.33
N GLY A 177 15.53 -4.13 5.20
CA GLY A 177 16.97 -4.38 5.07
C GLY A 177 17.38 -4.92 3.70
N LEU A 178 16.55 -4.75 2.67
CA LEU A 178 16.79 -5.19 1.31
C LEU A 178 17.15 -4.01 0.40
N THR A 179 17.92 -4.26 -0.67
CA THR A 179 18.25 -3.26 -1.68
C THR A 179 17.42 -3.49 -2.94
N ASN A 180 16.59 -2.53 -3.31
CA ASN A 180 15.85 -2.59 -4.56
C ASN A 180 16.80 -2.45 -5.76
N LEU A 181 16.83 -3.46 -6.62
CA LEU A 181 17.67 -3.48 -7.83
C LEU A 181 17.28 -2.36 -8.82
N PHE A 182 16.03 -1.92 -8.78
CA PHE A 182 15.45 -0.90 -9.67
C PHE A 182 15.28 0.47 -8.98
N ALA A 183 16.05 0.76 -7.93
CA ALA A 183 15.93 2.01 -7.15
C ALA A 183 16.16 3.30 -7.98
N THR A 184 16.86 3.23 -9.11
CA THR A 184 17.09 4.37 -10.02
C THR A 184 15.99 4.56 -11.06
N GLN A 185 15.05 3.63 -11.17
CA GLN A 185 13.91 3.73 -12.07
C GLN A 185 12.70 4.29 -11.31
N SER A 186 11.73 4.81 -12.07
CA SER A 186 10.50 5.39 -11.52
C SER A 186 9.31 4.49 -11.73
N ARG A 187 8.36 4.55 -10.83
CA ARG A 187 7.05 3.90 -10.89
C ARG A 187 7.17 2.37 -10.97
N TYR A 188 6.61 1.78 -12.03
CA TYR A 188 6.48 0.34 -12.18
C TYR A 188 7.09 -0.10 -13.51
N PRO A 189 8.42 -0.21 -13.59
CA PRO A 189 9.10 -0.57 -14.83
C PRO A 189 8.78 -1.99 -15.26
N ILE A 190 8.70 -2.18 -16.58
CA ILE A 190 8.62 -3.50 -17.21
C ILE A 190 10.05 -4.01 -17.36
N VAL A 191 10.27 -5.25 -16.96
CA VAL A 191 11.60 -5.89 -17.00
C VAL A 191 11.50 -7.30 -17.54
N ASP A 192 12.56 -7.75 -18.20
CA ASP A 192 12.73 -9.16 -18.56
C ASP A 192 13.47 -9.89 -17.43
N PRO A 193 12.84 -10.84 -16.72
CA PRO A 193 13.49 -11.58 -15.65
C PRO A 193 14.79 -12.28 -16.08
N ALA A 194 14.91 -12.71 -17.34
CA ALA A 194 16.11 -13.38 -17.86
C ALA A 194 17.36 -12.46 -17.85
N THR A 195 17.17 -11.13 -17.72
CA THR A 195 18.27 -10.15 -17.67
C THR A 195 18.77 -9.85 -16.24
N LEU A 196 18.19 -10.49 -15.22
CA LEU A 196 18.50 -10.23 -13.80
C LEU A 196 19.76 -10.95 -13.32
N SER A 197 20.89 -10.76 -14.04
CA SER A 197 22.17 -11.38 -13.71
C SER A 197 22.69 -10.99 -12.32
N ASP A 198 22.38 -9.79 -11.84
CA ASP A 198 22.91 -9.22 -10.59
C ASP A 198 21.91 -9.29 -9.42
N CYS A 199 20.86 -10.09 -9.55
CA CYS A 199 19.83 -10.26 -8.54
C CYS A 199 20.19 -11.40 -7.57
N ASP A 200 20.19 -11.13 -6.27
CA ASP A 200 20.38 -12.14 -5.24
C ASP A 200 19.04 -12.75 -4.79
N LEU A 201 17.97 -11.93 -4.77
CA LEU A 201 16.66 -12.30 -4.26
C LEU A 201 15.55 -11.79 -5.16
N ILE A 202 14.59 -12.65 -5.48
CA ILE A 202 13.36 -12.27 -6.17
C ILE A 202 12.19 -12.49 -5.22
N LEU A 203 11.44 -11.42 -4.97
CA LEU A 203 10.21 -11.45 -4.21
C LEU A 203 9.01 -11.38 -5.15
N LEU A 204 8.11 -12.34 -5.04
CA LEU A 204 6.86 -12.42 -5.79
C LEU A 204 5.70 -12.06 -4.86
N SER A 205 5.07 -10.92 -5.10
CA SER A 205 4.00 -10.37 -4.25
C SER A 205 2.70 -11.16 -4.39
N SER A 206 1.94 -11.30 -3.30
CA SER A 206 0.59 -11.86 -3.34
C SER A 206 -0.43 -10.93 -4.00
N GLU A 207 -0.10 -9.65 -4.19
CA GLU A 207 -0.94 -8.62 -4.82
C GLU A 207 -0.10 -7.55 -5.55
N PRO A 208 -0.67 -6.78 -6.47
CA PRO A 208 -2.02 -6.92 -7.05
C PRO A 208 -2.15 -8.16 -7.94
N TYR A 209 -1.04 -8.71 -8.45
CA TYR A 209 -1.06 -10.00 -9.15
C TYR A 209 -0.84 -11.13 -8.14
N PRO A 210 -1.76 -12.14 -8.09
CA PRO A 210 -1.68 -13.20 -7.08
C PRO A 210 -0.63 -14.25 -7.46
N PHE A 211 0.65 -13.94 -7.24
CA PHE A 211 1.73 -14.89 -7.47
C PHE A 211 1.56 -16.15 -6.61
N ARG A 212 2.01 -17.31 -7.12
CA ARG A 212 1.89 -18.63 -6.51
C ARG A 212 3.13 -19.48 -6.83
N GLU A 213 3.25 -20.65 -6.21
CA GLU A 213 4.36 -21.60 -6.38
C GLU A 213 4.70 -21.93 -7.84
N LYS A 214 3.72 -21.98 -8.75
CA LYS A 214 3.99 -22.19 -10.18
C LYS A 214 4.86 -21.08 -10.77
N HIS A 215 4.68 -19.84 -10.31
CA HIS A 215 5.46 -18.69 -10.78
C HIS A 215 6.86 -18.65 -10.15
N VAL A 216 7.01 -19.20 -8.93
CA VAL A 216 8.34 -19.41 -8.32
C VAL A 216 9.17 -20.32 -9.22
N LYS A 217 8.62 -21.46 -9.67
CA LYS A 217 9.29 -22.39 -10.58
C LYS A 217 9.61 -21.76 -11.94
N GLU A 218 8.70 -20.94 -12.46
CA GLU A 218 8.88 -20.22 -13.73
C GLU A 218 10.07 -19.24 -13.65
N ILE A 219 10.10 -18.40 -12.63
CA ILE A 219 11.19 -17.43 -12.42
C ILE A 219 12.50 -18.15 -12.10
N GLN A 220 12.47 -19.20 -11.29
CA GLN A 220 13.67 -19.95 -10.93
C GLN A 220 14.34 -20.59 -12.17
N ALA A 221 13.54 -20.94 -13.19
CA ALA A 221 14.08 -21.45 -14.45
C ALA A 221 14.73 -20.35 -15.30
N LEU A 222 14.28 -19.09 -15.18
CA LEU A 222 14.84 -17.94 -15.89
C LEU A 222 16.06 -17.34 -15.18
N VAL A 223 16.07 -17.37 -13.84
CA VAL A 223 17.13 -16.80 -13.00
C VAL A 223 17.56 -17.88 -11.98
N PRO A 224 18.31 -18.90 -12.41
CA PRO A 224 18.62 -20.07 -11.57
C PRO A 224 19.46 -19.73 -10.33
N ASP A 225 20.27 -18.68 -10.41
CA ASP A 225 21.17 -18.28 -9.32
C ASP A 225 20.53 -17.37 -8.25
N ALA A 226 19.34 -16.84 -8.51
CA ALA A 226 18.62 -16.00 -7.54
C ALA A 226 17.73 -16.84 -6.62
N PHE A 227 17.61 -16.45 -5.37
CA PHE A 227 16.60 -17.02 -4.48
C PHE A 227 15.24 -16.43 -4.80
N VAL A 228 14.20 -17.27 -4.91
CA VAL A 228 12.83 -16.83 -5.19
C VAL A 228 11.93 -17.11 -4.00
N ARG A 229 11.15 -16.11 -3.57
CA ARG A 229 10.22 -16.22 -2.44
C ARG A 229 8.88 -15.58 -2.76
N LEU A 230 7.81 -16.21 -2.33
CA LEU A 230 6.49 -15.57 -2.22
C LEU A 230 6.47 -14.71 -0.97
N VAL A 231 5.89 -13.51 -1.07
CA VAL A 231 5.71 -12.59 0.05
C VAL A 231 4.27 -12.08 0.11
N ASP A 232 3.85 -11.74 1.33
CA ASP A 232 2.58 -11.06 1.55
C ASP A 232 2.68 -9.61 1.05
N GLY A 233 2.03 -9.33 -0.07
CA GLY A 233 2.05 -8.03 -0.71
C GLY A 233 1.39 -6.94 0.13
N GLU A 234 0.34 -7.26 0.87
CA GLU A 234 -0.36 -6.29 1.72
C GLU A 234 0.56 -5.68 2.79
N LEU A 235 1.53 -6.43 3.29
CA LEU A 235 2.49 -5.96 4.30
C LEU A 235 3.60 -5.07 3.71
N PHE A 236 3.74 -5.04 2.38
CA PHE A 236 4.65 -4.14 1.67
C PHE A 236 3.95 -2.95 1.02
N SER A 237 2.64 -3.06 0.70
CA SER A 237 1.93 -2.07 -0.10
C SER A 237 0.85 -1.30 0.65
N TRP A 238 0.31 -1.82 1.78
CA TRP A 238 -0.77 -1.17 2.50
C TRP A 238 -0.26 -0.17 3.53
N TYR A 239 -0.60 1.07 3.30
CA TYR A 239 -0.28 2.22 4.14
C TYR A 239 -1.48 2.59 5.03
N GLY A 240 -1.56 2.08 6.22
CA GLY A 240 -2.66 2.30 7.16
C GLY A 240 -2.41 1.53 8.45
N SER A 241 -3.48 1.03 9.07
CA SER A 241 -3.38 0.24 10.30
C SER A 241 -2.57 -1.05 10.15
N ARG A 242 -2.48 -1.60 8.92
CA ARG A 242 -1.68 -2.79 8.61
C ARG A 242 -0.18 -2.59 8.84
N LEU A 243 0.29 -1.35 8.83
CA LEU A 243 1.68 -1.02 9.18
C LEU A 243 2.08 -1.44 10.61
N LEU A 244 1.13 -1.72 11.51
CA LEU A 244 1.43 -2.33 12.81
C LEU A 244 2.01 -3.74 12.68
N GLN A 245 1.63 -4.48 11.64
CA GLN A 245 2.01 -5.87 11.43
C GLN A 245 3.29 -6.01 10.59
N ALA A 246 3.55 -5.04 9.71
CA ALA A 246 4.66 -5.08 8.76
C ALA A 246 6.04 -5.29 9.41
N PRO A 247 6.42 -4.63 10.54
CA PRO A 247 7.74 -4.83 11.15
C PRO A 247 7.97 -6.26 11.66
N ALA A 248 6.97 -6.89 12.27
CA ALA A 248 7.09 -8.27 12.74
C ALA A 248 7.27 -9.24 11.55
N TYR A 249 6.54 -9.03 10.48
CA TYR A 249 6.69 -9.79 9.25
C TYR A 249 8.08 -9.58 8.61
N PHE A 250 8.57 -8.35 8.57
CA PHE A 250 9.91 -8.05 8.04
C PHE A 250 11.01 -8.74 8.85
N GLN A 251 10.90 -8.79 10.18
CA GLN A 251 11.82 -9.54 11.02
C GLN A 251 11.80 -11.04 10.72
N GLN A 252 10.62 -11.63 10.51
CA GLN A 252 10.49 -13.04 10.12
C GLN A 252 11.11 -13.30 8.75
N LEU A 253 10.85 -12.42 7.78
CA LEU A 253 11.42 -12.50 6.44
C LEU A 253 12.96 -12.40 6.52
N GLN A 254 13.50 -11.40 7.21
CA GLN A 254 14.95 -11.26 7.43
C GLN A 254 15.56 -12.51 8.06
N ALA A 255 14.93 -13.09 9.08
CA ALA A 255 15.40 -14.33 9.72
C ALA A 255 15.41 -15.51 8.74
N SER A 256 14.42 -15.61 7.85
CA SER A 256 14.35 -16.65 6.82
C SER A 256 15.38 -16.49 5.70
N LEU A 257 15.89 -15.28 5.52
CA LEU A 257 16.91 -14.93 4.53
C LEU A 257 18.34 -14.95 5.13
N ALA A 258 18.46 -15.07 6.45
CA ALA A 258 19.75 -15.11 7.13
C ALA A 258 20.56 -16.34 6.69
N GLY A 259 21.80 -16.12 6.27
CA GLY A 259 22.69 -17.19 5.80
C GLY A 259 22.52 -17.57 4.33
N LEU A 260 21.66 -16.90 3.57
CA LEU A 260 21.67 -17.06 2.12
C LEU A 260 22.97 -16.47 1.56
N PRO A 261 23.74 -17.25 0.75
CA PRO A 261 24.92 -16.71 0.11
C PRO A 261 24.53 -15.62 -0.90
N LYS A 262 25.39 -14.63 -1.05
CA LYS A 262 25.27 -13.67 -2.13
C LYS A 262 25.89 -14.24 -3.38
N LYS A 263 25.41 -13.75 -4.52
CA LYS A 263 25.94 -14.18 -5.82
C LYS A 263 27.45 -13.89 -5.94
N ASP A 264 27.93 -12.79 -5.35
CA ASP A 264 29.37 -12.44 -5.35
C ASP A 264 30.21 -13.33 -4.42
N GLU A 265 29.59 -14.20 -3.62
CA GLU A 265 30.23 -15.15 -2.68
C GLU A 265 30.19 -16.60 -3.20
N LEU A 266 29.54 -16.85 -4.35
CA LEU A 266 29.44 -18.13 -5.04
C LEU A 266 30.43 -18.18 -6.23
#